data_050c2a7b578edc5455d9d758a3e469ba
#
_entry.id   050c2a7b578edc5455d9d758a3e469ba
#
_cell.length_a   1.000
_cell.length_b   1.000
_cell.length_c   1.000
_cell.angle_alpha   90.00
_cell.angle_beta   90.00
_cell.angle_gamma   90.00
#
_symmetry.space_group_name_H-M   'P 1'
#
loop_
_entity.id
_entity.type
_entity.pdbx_description
1 polymer ?
#
loop_
_entity_poly.entity_id
_entity_poly.type
_entity_poly.pdbx_seq_one_letter_code
_entity_poly.pdbx_strand_id
1 'polypeptide(L)'
;MSKYKNVFIDLDDTLYDFKGASMESFKETYDLLEYNRYFNSFEQYIELYTPRNLQLWEQYGRGEITKSELNRIRYSYPLEAVGVQDEQLAARFCKEALSRIPTKNKLIPGCKELLEYLYPKYNLYILSNGFQELQEHKMQTTGIRDYFKALILSDHIGINKPRRELFEYALNSTGSTASNSIMVGDMFETDIAGAANAGIDQIFFNIKGSENLPFAPTYRVTSLKDIIGIL
;
A
#
# COMPACT_ATOMS: atom_id res chain seq x y z
N MET A 1 0.12 -26.12 18.56
CA MET A 1 1.05 -25.15 17.99
C MET A 1 0.39 -24.56 16.74
N SER A 2 0.51 -23.25 16.51
CA SER A 2 -0.04 -22.63 15.31
C SER A 2 0.59 -23.24 14.04
N LYS A 3 -0.19 -23.41 12.98
CA LYS A 3 0.28 -23.80 11.65
C LYS A 3 1.31 -22.81 11.11
N TYR A 4 1.09 -21.53 11.38
CA TYR A 4 1.90 -20.44 10.84
C TYR A 4 3.03 -20.06 11.80
N LYS A 5 4.17 -19.64 11.23
CA LYS A 5 5.32 -19.06 11.94
C LYS A 5 5.63 -17.66 11.41
N ASN A 6 5.25 -17.38 10.16
CA ASN A 6 5.58 -16.16 9.43
C ASN A 6 4.31 -15.49 8.96
N VAL A 7 4.19 -14.19 9.22
CA VAL A 7 3.07 -13.38 8.78
C VAL A 7 3.63 -12.26 7.91
N PHE A 8 3.29 -12.29 6.63
CA PHE A 8 3.54 -11.21 5.68
C PHE A 8 2.32 -10.30 5.70
N ILE A 9 2.54 -9.00 5.82
CA ILE A 9 1.45 -8.03 5.95
C ILE A 9 1.68 -6.92 4.95
N ASP A 10 0.66 -6.57 4.17
CA ASP A 10 0.68 -5.33 3.41
C ASP A 10 0.61 -4.12 4.34
N LEU A 11 1.08 -2.97 3.89
CA LEU A 11 1.12 -1.76 4.71
C LEU A 11 -0.03 -0.82 4.40
N ASP A 12 -0.17 -0.41 3.14
CA ASP A 12 -1.09 0.65 2.71
C ASP A 12 -2.54 0.15 2.69
N ASP A 13 -3.42 0.85 3.39
CA ASP A 13 -4.84 0.51 3.61
C ASP A 13 -5.08 -0.85 4.33
N THR A 14 -3.97 -1.53 4.74
CA THR A 14 -4.02 -2.70 5.63
C THR A 14 -3.66 -2.32 7.07
N LEU A 15 -2.50 -1.73 7.31
CA LEU A 15 -2.06 -1.26 8.64
C LEU A 15 -2.05 0.27 8.75
N TYR A 16 -1.72 0.94 7.67
CA TYR A 16 -1.66 2.40 7.55
C TYR A 16 -2.81 2.89 6.67
N ASP A 17 -3.62 3.84 7.14
CA ASP A 17 -4.69 4.50 6.38
C ASP A 17 -4.08 5.42 5.31
N PHE A 18 -3.55 4.78 4.24
CA PHE A 18 -2.89 5.49 3.16
C PHE A 18 -3.85 6.38 2.39
N LYS A 19 -5.07 5.90 2.16
CA LYS A 19 -6.11 6.65 1.46
C LYS A 19 -6.46 7.94 2.20
N GLY A 20 -6.72 7.84 3.51
CA GLY A 20 -7.01 9.00 4.33
C GLY A 20 -5.83 9.96 4.46
N ALA A 21 -4.61 9.44 4.64
CA ALA A 21 -3.38 10.24 4.70
C ALA A 21 -3.07 10.96 3.38
N SER A 22 -3.29 10.29 2.24
CA SER A 22 -3.07 10.86 0.91
C SER A 22 -4.07 11.96 0.61
N MET A 23 -5.35 11.75 0.88
CA MET A 23 -6.39 12.76 0.65
C MET A 23 -6.15 14.03 1.47
N GLU A 24 -5.78 13.89 2.75
CA GLU A 24 -5.44 15.03 3.61
C GLU A 24 -4.19 15.75 3.10
N SER A 25 -3.14 15.02 2.76
CA SER A 25 -1.89 15.59 2.24
C SER A 25 -2.07 16.28 0.90
N PHE A 26 -2.91 15.73 0.02
CA PHE A 26 -3.23 16.33 -1.27
C PHE A 26 -4.04 17.62 -1.10
N LYS A 27 -5.01 17.63 -0.18
CA LYS A 27 -5.79 18.84 0.11
C LYS A 27 -4.90 19.97 0.65
N GLU A 28 -4.03 19.66 1.61
CA GLU A 28 -3.07 20.63 2.13
C GLU A 28 -2.12 21.15 1.04
N THR A 29 -1.66 20.27 0.14
CA THR A 29 -0.77 20.66 -0.96
C THR A 29 -1.51 21.49 -2.01
N TYR A 30 -2.76 21.12 -2.33
CA TYR A 30 -3.65 21.86 -3.22
C TYR A 30 -3.83 23.31 -2.74
N ASP A 31 -4.09 23.49 -1.45
CA ASP A 31 -4.28 24.81 -0.85
C ASP A 31 -2.95 25.59 -0.80
N LEU A 32 -1.85 24.94 -0.40
CA LEU A 32 -0.53 25.55 -0.32
C LEU A 32 -0.04 26.09 -1.67
N LEU A 33 -0.29 25.35 -2.74
CA LEU A 33 0.15 25.71 -4.10
C LEU A 33 -0.91 26.48 -4.88
N GLU A 34 -1.98 26.92 -4.22
CA GLU A 34 -3.07 27.74 -4.78
C GLU A 34 -3.69 27.10 -6.04
N TYR A 35 -3.88 25.78 -6.05
CA TYR A 35 -4.45 25.02 -7.16
C TYR A 35 -5.90 25.42 -7.49
N ASN A 36 -6.60 26.10 -6.55
CA ASN A 36 -7.89 26.74 -6.80
C ASN A 36 -7.88 27.81 -7.91
N ARG A 37 -6.70 28.24 -8.35
CA ARG A 37 -6.53 29.09 -9.54
C ARG A 37 -6.76 28.35 -10.85
N TYR A 38 -6.62 27.03 -10.85
CA TYR A 38 -6.67 26.17 -12.03
C TYR A 38 -7.87 25.21 -12.03
N PHE A 39 -8.34 24.83 -10.86
CA PHE A 39 -9.43 23.88 -10.69
C PHE A 39 -10.61 24.53 -9.97
N ASN A 40 -11.83 24.15 -10.36
CA ASN A 40 -13.06 24.65 -9.70
C ASN A 40 -13.19 24.19 -8.25
N SER A 41 -12.63 23.00 -7.93
CA SER A 41 -12.59 22.44 -6.58
C SER A 41 -11.48 21.40 -6.42
N PHE A 42 -11.19 21.00 -5.18
CA PHE A 42 -10.29 19.92 -4.88
C PHE A 42 -10.82 18.57 -5.43
N GLU A 43 -12.14 18.37 -5.38
CA GLU A 43 -12.80 17.18 -5.91
C GLU A 43 -12.55 17.02 -7.41
N GLN A 44 -12.64 18.10 -8.20
CA GLN A 44 -12.29 18.08 -9.63
C GLN A 44 -10.84 17.63 -9.85
N TYR A 45 -9.90 18.11 -9.04
CA TYR A 45 -8.51 17.66 -9.11
C TYR A 45 -8.39 16.14 -8.87
N ILE A 46 -9.07 15.63 -7.84
CA ILE A 46 -9.06 14.20 -7.48
C ILE A 46 -9.75 13.34 -8.55
N GLU A 47 -10.85 13.80 -9.14
CA GLU A 47 -11.55 13.12 -10.24
C GLU A 47 -10.66 12.94 -11.48
N LEU A 48 -9.80 13.89 -11.76
CA LEU A 48 -8.82 13.79 -12.84
C LEU A 48 -7.62 12.91 -12.44
N TYR A 49 -7.11 13.09 -11.22
CA TYR A 49 -5.94 12.39 -10.72
C TYR A 49 -6.18 10.87 -10.57
N THR A 50 -7.28 10.47 -9.94
CA THR A 50 -7.46 9.09 -9.45
C THR A 50 -7.48 8.06 -10.58
N PRO A 51 -8.27 8.19 -11.67
CA PRO A 51 -8.28 7.20 -12.74
C PRO A 51 -6.91 7.09 -13.43
N ARG A 52 -6.26 8.23 -13.64
CA ARG A 52 -4.94 8.26 -14.28
C ARG A 52 -3.87 7.61 -13.41
N ASN A 53 -3.88 7.88 -12.11
CA ASN A 53 -2.98 7.26 -11.16
C ASN A 53 -3.12 5.73 -11.13
N LEU A 54 -4.35 5.20 -11.15
CA LEU A 54 -4.58 3.75 -11.20
C LEU A 54 -3.98 3.12 -12.47
N GLN A 55 -4.23 3.69 -13.65
CA GLN A 55 -3.65 3.23 -14.91
C GLN A 55 -2.12 3.23 -14.87
N LEU A 56 -1.53 4.29 -14.32
CA LEU A 56 -0.07 4.41 -14.24
C LEU A 56 0.55 3.40 -13.27
N TRP A 57 -0.11 3.08 -12.16
CA TRP A 57 0.33 2.02 -11.26
C TRP A 57 0.29 0.63 -11.93
N GLU A 58 -0.73 0.35 -12.76
CA GLU A 58 -0.76 -0.87 -13.57
C GLU A 58 0.40 -0.93 -14.57
N GLN A 59 0.66 0.17 -15.29
CA GLN A 59 1.78 0.27 -16.22
C GLN A 59 3.13 0.07 -15.50
N TYR A 60 3.30 0.71 -14.35
CA TYR A 60 4.49 0.53 -13.52
C TYR A 60 4.65 -0.93 -13.05
N GLY A 61 3.55 -1.54 -12.60
CA GLY A 61 3.53 -2.95 -12.19
C GLY A 61 3.92 -3.94 -13.31
N ARG A 62 3.64 -3.59 -14.57
CA ARG A 62 4.05 -4.34 -15.76
C ARG A 62 5.46 -3.97 -16.26
N GLY A 63 6.12 -2.98 -15.64
CA GLY A 63 7.43 -2.50 -16.06
C GLY A 63 7.42 -1.65 -17.35
N GLU A 64 6.28 -1.14 -17.76
CA GLU A 64 6.10 -0.32 -18.97
C GLU A 64 6.59 1.12 -18.76
N ILE A 65 6.57 1.60 -17.54
CA ILE A 65 7.05 2.93 -17.13
C ILE A 65 7.92 2.83 -15.89
N THR A 66 8.81 3.80 -15.73
CA THR A 66 9.68 3.95 -14.56
C THR A 66 8.96 4.67 -13.40
N LYS A 67 9.51 4.56 -12.18
CA LYS A 67 9.08 5.32 -10.98
C LYS A 67 9.07 6.83 -11.25
N SER A 68 10.07 7.33 -11.98
CA SER A 68 10.17 8.74 -12.35
C SER A 68 9.03 9.16 -13.27
N GLU A 69 8.73 8.36 -14.29
CA GLU A 69 7.61 8.61 -15.21
C GLU A 69 6.27 8.51 -14.50
N LEU A 70 6.05 7.50 -13.66
CA LEU A 70 4.87 7.39 -12.80
C LEU A 70 4.64 8.68 -12.02
N ASN A 71 5.67 9.14 -11.28
CA ASN A 71 5.56 10.35 -10.46
C ASN A 71 5.36 11.62 -11.29
N ARG A 72 6.05 11.76 -12.42
CA ARG A 72 5.89 12.91 -13.30
C ARG A 72 4.48 12.96 -13.88
N ILE A 73 4.03 11.88 -14.52
CA ILE A 73 2.78 11.88 -15.29
C ILE A 73 1.56 12.02 -14.38
N ARG A 74 1.50 11.31 -13.22
CA ARG A 74 0.31 11.35 -12.37
C ARG A 74 0.01 12.72 -11.78
N TYR A 75 1.04 13.57 -11.61
CA TYR A 75 0.87 14.92 -11.07
C TYR A 75 0.80 15.99 -12.15
N SER A 76 1.35 15.78 -13.37
CA SER A 76 1.18 16.70 -14.49
C SER A 76 -0.20 16.57 -15.15
N TYR A 77 -0.71 15.36 -15.28
CA TYR A 77 -1.96 15.05 -15.98
C TYR A 77 -3.17 15.91 -15.56
N PRO A 78 -3.48 16.13 -14.27
CA PRO A 78 -4.61 16.98 -13.89
C PRO A 78 -4.47 18.43 -14.38
N LEU A 79 -3.26 19.01 -14.34
CA LEU A 79 -2.99 20.34 -14.86
C LEU A 79 -3.16 20.40 -16.39
N GLU A 80 -2.59 19.42 -17.10
CA GLU A 80 -2.72 19.30 -18.56
C GLU A 80 -4.20 19.19 -18.99
N ALA A 81 -5.00 18.42 -18.23
CA ALA A 81 -6.43 18.24 -18.51
C ALA A 81 -7.27 19.53 -18.39
N VAL A 82 -6.79 20.52 -17.64
CA VAL A 82 -7.41 21.85 -17.55
C VAL A 82 -6.66 22.90 -18.36
N GLY A 83 -5.76 22.49 -19.27
CA GLY A 83 -5.06 23.37 -20.20
C GLY A 83 -3.82 24.07 -19.63
N VAL A 84 -3.32 23.64 -18.46
CA VAL A 84 -2.13 24.21 -17.81
C VAL A 84 -0.91 23.31 -18.07
N GLN A 85 0.11 23.87 -18.71
CA GLN A 85 1.39 23.19 -18.98
C GLN A 85 2.47 23.76 -18.05
N ASP A 86 2.52 23.29 -16.82
CA ASP A 86 3.51 23.70 -15.81
C ASP A 86 4.10 22.47 -15.10
N GLU A 87 5.16 21.92 -15.69
CA GLU A 87 5.88 20.76 -15.13
C GLU A 87 6.53 21.07 -13.78
N GLN A 88 6.94 22.32 -13.56
CA GLN A 88 7.57 22.70 -12.28
C GLN A 88 6.55 22.74 -11.15
N LEU A 89 5.34 23.24 -11.42
CA LEU A 89 4.24 23.23 -10.48
C LEU A 89 3.81 21.80 -10.14
N ALA A 90 3.69 20.92 -11.15
CA ALA A 90 3.40 19.51 -10.96
C ALA A 90 4.48 18.79 -10.11
N ALA A 91 5.75 19.07 -10.38
CA ALA A 91 6.87 18.50 -9.61
C ALA A 91 6.87 19.01 -8.15
N ARG A 92 6.53 20.27 -7.91
CA ARG A 92 6.35 20.83 -6.56
C ARG A 92 5.20 20.13 -5.84
N PHE A 93 4.06 19.92 -6.50
CA PHE A 93 2.95 19.17 -5.91
C PHE A 93 3.37 17.75 -5.52
N CYS A 94 4.04 17.04 -6.43
CA CYS A 94 4.59 15.70 -6.16
C CYS A 94 5.46 15.70 -4.90
N LYS A 95 6.44 16.59 -4.83
CA LYS A 95 7.38 16.70 -3.70
C LYS A 95 6.66 16.99 -2.39
N GLU A 96 5.78 17.99 -2.37
CA GLU A 96 5.04 18.40 -1.18
C GLU A 96 4.07 17.30 -0.71
N ALA A 97 3.29 16.72 -1.60
CA ALA A 97 2.34 15.68 -1.27
C ALA A 97 3.04 14.43 -0.70
N LEU A 98 4.09 13.93 -1.39
CA LEU A 98 4.83 12.76 -0.95
C LEU A 98 5.60 12.98 0.36
N SER A 99 6.06 14.20 0.65
CA SER A 99 6.70 14.51 1.92
C SER A 99 5.71 14.55 3.09
N ARG A 100 4.44 14.91 2.84
CA ARG A 100 3.39 15.05 3.87
C ARG A 100 2.72 13.74 4.23
N ILE A 101 2.48 12.85 3.24
CA ILE A 101 1.80 11.57 3.46
C ILE A 101 2.39 10.80 4.65
N PRO A 102 3.70 10.53 4.73
CA PRO A 102 4.25 9.74 5.83
C PRO A 102 4.26 10.46 7.19
N THR A 103 4.03 11.78 7.22
CA THR A 103 3.91 12.51 8.49
C THR A 103 2.54 12.36 9.16
N LYS A 104 1.55 11.84 8.43
CA LYS A 104 0.22 11.57 8.97
C LYS A 104 0.29 10.32 9.84
N ASN A 105 0.10 10.47 11.13
CA ASN A 105 0.10 9.34 12.07
C ASN A 105 -1.25 8.61 12.02
N LYS A 106 -1.55 7.98 10.87
CA LYS A 106 -2.84 7.33 10.59
C LYS A 106 -2.67 5.82 10.50
N LEU A 107 -2.96 5.12 11.59
CA LEU A 107 -3.06 3.66 11.57
C LEU A 107 -4.53 3.23 11.39
N ILE A 108 -4.72 2.11 10.70
CA ILE A 108 -6.02 1.43 10.65
C ILE A 108 -6.42 1.02 12.09
N PRO A 109 -7.69 1.20 12.48
CA PRO A 109 -8.16 0.83 13.82
C PRO A 109 -7.83 -0.62 14.18
N GLY A 110 -7.24 -0.83 15.35
CA GLY A 110 -6.80 -2.14 15.83
C GLY A 110 -5.39 -2.55 15.41
N CYS A 111 -4.68 -1.74 14.61
CA CYS A 111 -3.34 -2.06 14.12
C CYS A 111 -2.33 -2.34 15.25
N LYS A 112 -2.17 -1.42 16.20
CA LYS A 112 -1.21 -1.60 17.31
C LYS A 112 -1.56 -2.82 18.16
N GLU A 113 -2.83 -2.99 18.50
CA GLU A 113 -3.32 -4.11 19.28
C GLU A 113 -3.02 -5.46 18.58
N LEU A 114 -3.24 -5.52 17.25
CA LEU A 114 -2.88 -6.69 16.46
C LEU A 114 -1.37 -6.95 16.48
N LEU A 115 -0.55 -5.92 16.24
CA LEU A 115 0.91 -6.07 16.21
C LEU A 115 1.49 -6.49 17.57
N GLU A 116 1.00 -5.92 18.66
CA GLU A 116 1.37 -6.31 20.03
C GLU A 116 1.02 -7.79 20.33
N TYR A 117 -0.10 -8.28 19.81
CA TYR A 117 -0.50 -9.67 19.94
C TYR A 117 0.36 -10.62 19.10
N LEU A 118 0.69 -10.22 17.84
CA LEU A 118 1.42 -11.06 16.90
C LEU A 118 2.93 -11.11 17.19
N TYR A 119 3.51 -9.99 17.60
CA TYR A 119 4.96 -9.81 17.73
C TYR A 119 5.69 -10.89 18.57
N PRO A 120 5.19 -11.30 19.75
CA PRO A 120 5.85 -12.32 20.55
C PRO A 120 5.67 -13.76 20.02
N LYS A 121 4.81 -13.95 19.01
CA LYS A 121 4.40 -15.29 18.55
C LYS A 121 4.87 -15.62 17.14
N TYR A 122 5.01 -14.61 16.30
CA TYR A 122 5.25 -14.76 14.86
C TYR A 122 6.41 -13.90 14.39
N ASN A 123 7.03 -14.31 13.29
CA ASN A 123 7.93 -13.46 12.54
C ASN A 123 7.08 -12.56 11.63
N LEU A 124 7.15 -11.26 11.82
CA LEU A 124 6.38 -10.30 11.05
C LEU A 124 7.25 -9.66 9.97
N TYR A 125 6.70 -9.56 8.77
CA TYR A 125 7.34 -8.98 7.59
C TYR A 125 6.35 -8.08 6.85
N ILE A 126 6.81 -6.91 6.38
CA ILE A 126 6.04 -6.14 5.41
C ILE A 126 6.31 -6.67 4.01
N LEU A 127 5.26 -6.80 3.20
CA LEU A 127 5.33 -7.11 1.77
C LEU A 127 4.48 -6.10 0.98
N SER A 128 5.11 -5.09 0.39
CA SER A 128 4.42 -3.95 -0.19
C SER A 128 4.94 -3.54 -1.57
N ASN A 129 4.03 -2.98 -2.40
CA ASN A 129 4.36 -2.35 -3.69
C ASN A 129 4.78 -0.88 -3.54
N GLY A 130 4.78 -0.35 -2.33
CA GLY A 130 5.15 1.04 -2.07
C GLY A 130 6.65 1.31 -2.17
N PHE A 131 7.02 2.58 -2.32
CA PHE A 131 8.40 3.03 -2.41
C PHE A 131 9.08 3.04 -1.04
N GLN A 132 10.35 2.60 -1.01
CA GLN A 132 11.09 2.38 0.23
C GLN A 132 11.05 3.58 1.17
N GLU A 133 11.42 4.75 0.66
CA GLU A 133 11.53 5.96 1.46
C GLU A 133 10.20 6.37 2.12
N LEU A 134 9.08 6.10 1.44
CA LEU A 134 7.74 6.39 1.98
C LEU A 134 7.32 5.35 3.01
N GLN A 135 7.53 4.06 2.72
CA GLN A 135 7.14 2.98 3.63
C GLN A 135 7.91 3.04 4.95
N GLU A 136 9.23 3.20 4.87
CA GLU A 136 10.07 3.34 6.04
C GLU A 136 9.64 4.52 6.91
N HIS A 137 9.41 5.70 6.30
CA HIS A 137 9.00 6.90 7.03
C HIS A 137 7.60 6.76 7.67
N LYS A 138 6.61 6.16 6.97
CA LYS A 138 5.28 5.86 7.55
C LYS A 138 5.41 5.00 8.81
N MET A 139 6.20 3.94 8.75
CA MET A 139 6.37 3.00 9.85
C MET A 139 7.10 3.63 11.03
N GLN A 140 8.09 4.47 10.78
CA GLN A 140 8.80 5.23 11.84
C GLN A 140 7.86 6.22 12.51
N THR A 141 7.14 7.05 11.73
CA THR A 141 6.22 8.07 12.25
C THR A 141 5.09 7.47 13.08
N THR A 142 4.57 6.31 12.66
CA THR A 142 3.49 5.61 13.39
C THR A 142 3.99 4.75 14.55
N GLY A 143 5.32 4.55 14.66
CA GLY A 143 5.94 3.74 15.72
C GLY A 143 5.70 2.24 15.57
N ILE A 144 5.49 1.74 14.33
CA ILE A 144 5.27 0.31 14.10
C ILE A 144 6.49 -0.40 13.50
N ARG A 145 7.56 0.33 13.17
CA ARG A 145 8.73 -0.25 12.48
C ARG A 145 9.35 -1.43 13.22
N ASP A 146 9.45 -1.34 14.52
CA ASP A 146 10.18 -2.31 15.35
C ASP A 146 9.44 -3.65 15.53
N TYR A 147 8.17 -3.73 15.13
CA TYR A 147 7.46 -5.01 15.11
C TYR A 147 7.93 -5.94 13.97
N PHE A 148 8.57 -5.39 12.93
CA PHE A 148 8.86 -6.12 11.70
C PHE A 148 10.35 -6.45 11.58
N LYS A 149 10.64 -7.72 11.30
CA LYS A 149 12.00 -8.21 11.06
C LYS A 149 12.59 -7.70 9.74
N ALA A 150 11.75 -7.56 8.72
CA ALA A 150 12.17 -7.01 7.43
C ALA A 150 11.01 -6.35 6.68
N LEU A 151 11.37 -5.41 5.78
CA LEU A 151 10.51 -4.83 4.76
C LEU A 151 10.93 -5.40 3.41
N ILE A 152 10.00 -6.06 2.74
CA ILE A 152 10.18 -6.62 1.40
C ILE A 152 9.36 -5.75 0.46
N LEU A 153 10.07 -4.94 -0.30
CA LEU A 153 9.47 -3.91 -1.13
C LEU A 153 9.74 -4.20 -2.60
N SER A 154 8.71 -4.11 -3.42
CA SER A 154 8.82 -4.29 -4.87
C SER A 154 9.81 -3.31 -5.50
N ASP A 155 9.94 -2.12 -4.92
CA ASP A 155 10.87 -1.07 -5.35
C ASP A 155 12.35 -1.55 -5.36
N HIS A 156 12.73 -2.47 -4.45
CA HIS A 156 14.08 -3.04 -4.39
C HIS A 156 14.34 -4.13 -5.43
N ILE A 157 13.28 -4.84 -5.83
CA ILE A 157 13.37 -6.06 -6.60
C ILE A 157 12.97 -5.82 -8.06
N GLY A 158 12.23 -4.72 -8.31
CA GLY A 158 11.66 -4.41 -9.62
C GLY A 158 10.50 -5.33 -10.02
N ILE A 159 9.90 -6.01 -9.04
CA ILE A 159 8.79 -6.96 -9.25
C ILE A 159 7.67 -6.64 -8.27
N ASN A 160 6.46 -6.37 -8.78
CA ASN A 160 5.30 -6.01 -7.98
C ASN A 160 4.39 -7.21 -7.69
N LYS A 161 3.68 -7.17 -6.54
CA LYS A 161 2.48 -7.99 -6.34
C LYS A 161 1.49 -7.69 -7.49
N PRO A 162 0.81 -8.68 -8.07
CA PRO A 162 0.64 -10.06 -7.60
C PRO A 162 1.61 -11.07 -8.22
N ARG A 163 2.71 -10.64 -8.82
CA ARG A 163 3.66 -11.55 -9.47
C ARG A 163 4.22 -12.55 -8.46
N ARG A 164 4.12 -13.83 -8.79
CA ARG A 164 4.55 -14.95 -7.96
C ARG A 164 6.02 -14.83 -7.51
N GLU A 165 6.86 -14.32 -8.37
CA GLU A 165 8.30 -14.16 -8.14
C GLU A 165 8.60 -13.26 -6.92
N LEU A 166 7.75 -12.24 -6.64
CA LEU A 166 7.92 -11.42 -5.43
C LEU A 166 7.63 -12.21 -4.15
N PHE A 167 6.59 -13.04 -4.15
CA PHE A 167 6.26 -13.89 -3.00
C PHE A 167 7.32 -14.98 -2.78
N GLU A 168 7.83 -15.59 -3.84
CA GLU A 168 8.95 -16.56 -3.77
C GLU A 168 10.22 -15.89 -3.22
N TYR A 169 10.52 -14.68 -3.67
CA TYR A 169 11.62 -13.89 -3.11
C TYR A 169 11.39 -13.61 -1.62
N ALA A 170 10.18 -13.24 -1.22
CA ALA A 170 9.83 -12.98 0.18
C ALA A 170 10.04 -14.24 1.05
N LEU A 171 9.59 -15.39 0.59
CA LEU A 171 9.81 -16.67 1.28
C LEU A 171 11.31 -17.00 1.41
N ASN A 172 12.05 -16.91 0.31
CA ASN A 172 13.48 -17.26 0.28
C ASN A 172 14.32 -16.33 1.15
N SER A 173 14.12 -15.01 1.04
CA SER A 173 14.89 -14.00 1.80
C SER A 173 14.65 -14.07 3.32
N THR A 174 13.52 -14.62 3.74
CA THR A 174 13.16 -14.78 5.17
C THR A 174 13.38 -16.19 5.71
N GLY A 175 13.82 -17.13 4.87
CA GLY A 175 13.94 -18.55 5.24
C GLY A 175 12.58 -19.20 5.57
N SER A 176 11.50 -18.68 5.00
CA SER A 176 10.13 -19.12 5.22
C SER A 176 9.69 -20.12 4.14
N THR A 177 8.60 -20.85 4.40
CA THR A 177 7.94 -21.71 3.43
C THR A 177 6.49 -21.31 3.27
N ALA A 178 5.89 -21.57 2.11
CA ALA A 178 4.48 -21.28 1.88
C ALA A 178 3.57 -21.94 2.95
N SER A 179 3.87 -23.19 3.31
CA SER A 179 3.06 -23.98 4.26
C SER A 179 3.06 -23.45 5.71
N ASN A 180 4.07 -22.65 6.10
CA ASN A 180 4.17 -22.07 7.45
C ASN A 180 4.00 -20.55 7.44
N SER A 181 3.52 -19.98 6.34
CA SER A 181 3.35 -18.54 6.13
C SER A 181 1.91 -18.19 5.80
N ILE A 182 1.53 -16.95 6.12
CA ILE A 182 0.24 -16.39 5.78
C ILE A 182 0.42 -14.94 5.34
N MET A 183 -0.35 -14.50 4.32
CA MET A 183 -0.40 -13.11 3.85
C MET A 183 -1.65 -12.41 4.36
N VAL A 184 -1.49 -11.21 4.89
CA VAL A 184 -2.59 -10.32 5.28
C VAL A 184 -2.58 -9.09 4.37
N GLY A 185 -3.70 -8.78 3.72
CA GLY A 185 -3.80 -7.61 2.84
C GLY A 185 -5.24 -7.24 2.55
N ASP A 186 -5.44 -6.00 2.08
CA ASP A 186 -6.75 -5.43 1.77
C ASP A 186 -7.10 -5.49 0.27
N MET A 187 -6.11 -5.72 -0.60
CA MET A 187 -6.33 -5.75 -2.05
C MET A 187 -6.34 -7.18 -2.58
N PHE A 188 -7.53 -7.60 -3.04
CA PHE A 188 -7.72 -8.99 -3.49
C PHE A 188 -6.78 -9.37 -4.64
N GLU A 189 -6.67 -8.50 -5.66
CA GLU A 189 -5.92 -8.78 -6.90
C GLU A 189 -4.42 -8.90 -6.64
N THR A 190 -3.87 -8.09 -5.75
CA THR A 190 -2.42 -8.04 -5.51
C THR A 190 -1.97 -8.92 -4.35
N ASP A 191 -2.64 -8.83 -3.20
CA ASP A 191 -2.21 -9.52 -1.98
C ASP A 191 -2.71 -10.96 -1.95
N ILE A 192 -4.03 -11.12 -2.14
CA ILE A 192 -4.70 -12.39 -1.94
C ILE A 192 -4.45 -13.34 -3.12
N ALA A 193 -4.69 -12.86 -4.33
CA ALA A 193 -4.43 -13.65 -5.53
C ALA A 193 -2.93 -13.94 -5.72
N GLY A 194 -2.06 -12.95 -5.42
CA GLY A 194 -0.62 -13.13 -5.49
C GLY A 194 -0.12 -14.18 -4.49
N ALA A 195 -0.55 -14.12 -3.23
CA ALA A 195 -0.21 -15.10 -2.20
C ALA A 195 -0.74 -16.50 -2.53
N ALA A 196 -2.00 -16.61 -3.00
CA ALA A 196 -2.60 -17.87 -3.43
C ALA A 196 -1.80 -18.52 -4.56
N ASN A 197 -1.37 -17.74 -5.57
CA ASN A 197 -0.56 -18.23 -6.68
C ASN A 197 0.83 -18.73 -6.22
N ALA A 198 1.32 -18.25 -5.08
CA ALA A 198 2.56 -18.72 -4.46
C ALA A 198 2.33 -19.86 -3.43
N GLY A 199 1.09 -20.33 -3.26
CA GLY A 199 0.72 -21.37 -2.32
C GLY A 199 0.72 -20.93 -0.84
N ILE A 200 0.69 -19.63 -0.58
CA ILE A 200 0.63 -19.04 0.76
C ILE A 200 -0.83 -18.85 1.13
N ASP A 201 -1.23 -19.22 2.34
CA ASP A 201 -2.55 -18.95 2.89
C ASP A 201 -2.79 -17.43 3.05
N GLN A 202 -4.06 -16.99 3.02
CA GLN A 202 -4.40 -15.58 3.00
C GLN A 202 -5.44 -15.20 4.07
N ILE A 203 -5.28 -14.01 4.62
CA ILE A 203 -6.31 -13.29 5.36
C ILE A 203 -6.67 -12.05 4.54
N PHE A 204 -7.84 -12.07 3.92
CA PHE A 204 -8.37 -10.91 3.20
C PHE A 204 -9.02 -9.94 4.18
N PHE A 205 -8.38 -8.80 4.38
CA PHE A 205 -8.92 -7.70 5.17
C PHE A 205 -9.79 -6.82 4.30
N ASN A 206 -11.12 -6.94 4.42
CA ASN A 206 -12.07 -6.18 3.63
C ASN A 206 -13.14 -5.52 4.51
N ILE A 207 -12.94 -4.26 4.82
CA ILE A 207 -13.85 -3.46 5.66
C ILE A 207 -15.28 -3.41 5.09
N LYS A 208 -15.45 -3.46 3.77
CA LYS A 208 -16.77 -3.39 3.12
C LYS A 208 -17.58 -4.68 3.26
N GLY A 209 -16.94 -5.81 3.51
CA GLY A 209 -17.57 -7.08 3.85
C GLY A 209 -18.21 -7.88 2.71
N SER A 210 -18.70 -7.29 1.64
CA SER A 210 -19.40 -7.97 0.56
C SER A 210 -18.79 -7.69 -0.81
N GLU A 211 -18.20 -8.70 -1.42
CA GLU A 211 -17.74 -8.67 -2.81
C GLU A 211 -17.87 -10.07 -3.42
N ASN A 212 -18.24 -10.16 -4.71
CA ASN A 212 -18.10 -11.39 -5.47
C ASN A 212 -16.63 -11.56 -5.83
N LEU A 213 -15.95 -12.49 -5.15
CA LEU A 213 -14.54 -12.77 -5.35
C LEU A 213 -14.37 -13.91 -6.37
N PRO A 214 -13.30 -13.87 -7.21
CA PRO A 214 -12.98 -14.95 -8.15
C PRO A 214 -12.75 -16.31 -7.48
N PHE A 215 -12.26 -16.31 -6.23
CA PHE A 215 -12.13 -17.48 -5.37
C PHE A 215 -12.26 -17.10 -3.89
N ALA A 216 -12.49 -18.08 -3.01
CA ALA A 216 -12.55 -17.84 -1.57
C ALA A 216 -11.12 -17.76 -0.99
N PRO A 217 -10.73 -16.67 -0.29
CA PRO A 217 -9.48 -16.62 0.47
C PRO A 217 -9.53 -17.62 1.64
N THR A 218 -8.37 -17.98 2.20
CA THR A 218 -8.31 -18.88 3.36
C THR A 218 -9.13 -18.34 4.54
N TYR A 219 -9.00 -17.06 4.82
CA TYR A 219 -9.81 -16.33 5.81
C TYR A 219 -10.22 -14.95 5.25
N ARG A 220 -11.35 -14.46 5.75
CA ARG A 220 -11.85 -13.11 5.47
C ARG A 220 -12.24 -12.42 6.76
N VAL A 221 -11.80 -11.19 6.94
CA VAL A 221 -12.06 -10.37 8.12
C VAL A 221 -12.48 -8.95 7.72
N THR A 222 -13.27 -8.30 8.58
CA THR A 222 -13.67 -6.91 8.39
C THR A 222 -12.98 -5.95 9.36
N SER A 223 -12.30 -6.51 10.37
CA SER A 223 -11.51 -5.76 11.35
C SER A 223 -10.17 -6.43 11.57
N LEU A 224 -9.11 -5.64 11.81
CA LEU A 224 -7.81 -6.18 12.19
C LEU A 224 -7.86 -6.99 13.50
N LYS A 225 -8.81 -6.67 14.39
CA LYS A 225 -9.02 -7.43 15.65
C LYS A 225 -9.48 -8.85 15.41
N ASP A 226 -10.20 -9.11 14.32
CA ASP A 226 -10.67 -10.46 13.99
C ASP A 226 -9.51 -11.43 13.70
N ILE A 227 -8.36 -10.90 13.27
CA ILE A 227 -7.14 -11.67 12.99
C ILE A 227 -6.60 -12.33 14.26
N ILE A 228 -6.79 -11.70 15.43
CA ILE A 228 -6.39 -12.25 16.75
C ILE A 228 -7.08 -13.59 17.03
N GLY A 229 -8.30 -13.77 16.53
CA GLY A 229 -9.03 -15.04 16.68
C GLY A 229 -8.63 -16.14 15.68
N ILE A 230 -7.83 -15.79 14.67
CA ILE A 230 -7.35 -16.70 13.61
C ILE A 230 -5.92 -17.15 13.91
N LEU A 231 -5.09 -16.25 14.37
CA LEU A 231 -3.68 -16.42 14.68
C LEU A 231 -3.43 -16.46 16.19
#